data_7639c082d9937fb1b174651502603cf5
#
_entry.id   7639c082d9937fb1b174651502603cf5
#
_cell.length_a   1.000
_cell.length_b   1.000
_cell.length_c   1.000
_cell.angle_alpha   90.00
_cell.angle_beta   90.00
_cell.angle_gamma   90.00
#
_symmetry.space_group_name_H-M   'P 1'
#
loop_
_entity.id
_entity.type
_entity.pdbx_description
1 polymer ?
#
loop_
_entity_poly.entity_id
_entity_poly.type
_entity_poly.pdbx_seq_one_letter_code
_entity_poly.pdbx_strand_id
1 'polypeptide(L)'
;MNYIEYDLLFESRNQLIEVITELDEKMLHHRPAPEVWSIAQICHHLYLTEQVFTEAIANGIRERDFNNIIQKNIYLVTNRTKRFVSPDNVSPSSTPFQLSGLMDLLAESRDRLLQVLYDMDSDILLNRKKAKHPLFGDLSLDQWIELLSLHEQRHIKQIQEIKSALI
;
A
#
# COMPACT_ATOMS: atom_id res chain seq x y z
N MET A 1 11.97 -14.84 7.65
CA MET A 1 11.17 -13.60 7.59
C MET A 1 10.99 -13.08 9.01
N ASN A 2 11.23 -11.80 9.25
CA ASN A 2 11.01 -11.22 10.57
C ASN A 2 9.52 -11.11 10.86
N TYR A 3 9.05 -11.57 12.00
CA TYR A 3 7.65 -11.44 12.45
C TYR A 3 7.15 -9.99 12.41
N ILE A 4 8.05 -9.02 12.59
CA ILE A 4 7.75 -7.58 12.64
C ILE A 4 7.12 -7.06 11.33
N GLU A 5 7.57 -7.53 10.16
CA GLU A 5 7.06 -7.06 8.86
C GLU A 5 5.63 -7.53 8.59
N TYR A 6 5.30 -8.74 9.02
CA TYR A 6 3.92 -9.25 8.95
C TYR A 6 2.99 -8.49 9.89
N ASP A 7 3.44 -8.22 11.12
CA ASP A 7 2.63 -7.49 12.10
C ASP A 7 2.26 -6.10 11.56
N LEU A 8 3.21 -5.38 10.93
CA LEU A 8 2.95 -4.08 10.33
C LEU A 8 1.93 -4.14 9.18
N LEU A 9 1.97 -5.18 8.33
CA LEU A 9 1.00 -5.37 7.25
C LEU A 9 -0.41 -5.62 7.81
N PHE A 10 -0.54 -6.43 8.87
CA PHE A 10 -1.81 -6.69 9.52
C PHE A 10 -2.36 -5.47 10.24
N GLU A 11 -1.51 -4.78 11.00
CA GLU A 11 -1.91 -3.59 11.75
C GLU A 11 -2.42 -2.48 10.83
N SER A 12 -1.68 -2.16 9.75
CA SER A 12 -2.09 -1.09 8.84
C SER A 12 -3.40 -1.43 8.12
N ARG A 13 -3.58 -2.69 7.66
CA ARG A 13 -4.82 -3.12 7.02
C ARG A 13 -6.01 -3.10 7.99
N ASN A 14 -5.85 -3.57 9.22
CA ASN A 14 -6.91 -3.53 10.22
C ASN A 14 -7.34 -2.09 10.52
N GLN A 15 -6.38 -1.17 10.66
CA GLN A 15 -6.67 0.25 10.83
C GLN A 15 -7.41 0.85 9.63
N LEU A 16 -7.01 0.49 8.38
CA LEU A 16 -7.73 0.92 7.18
C LEU A 16 -9.18 0.45 7.19
N ILE A 17 -9.40 -0.84 7.43
CA ILE A 17 -10.76 -1.43 7.47
C ILE A 17 -11.61 -0.75 8.56
N GLU A 18 -11.07 -0.55 9.76
CA GLU A 18 -11.75 0.14 10.86
C GLU A 18 -12.20 1.55 10.45
N VAL A 19 -11.34 2.32 9.78
CA VAL A 19 -11.63 3.71 9.39
C VAL A 19 -12.72 3.79 8.31
N ILE A 20 -12.85 2.77 7.43
CA ILE A 20 -13.79 2.79 6.31
C ILE A 20 -15.08 2.03 6.57
N THR A 21 -15.14 1.12 7.54
CA THR A 21 -16.29 0.20 7.75
C THR A 21 -17.61 0.93 8.01
N GLU A 22 -17.59 2.10 8.65
CA GLU A 22 -18.79 2.86 9.02
C GLU A 22 -19.13 4.00 8.04
N LEU A 23 -18.50 4.02 6.86
CA LEU A 23 -18.76 5.08 5.88
C LEU A 23 -20.05 4.83 5.13
N ASP A 24 -20.88 5.88 5.06
CA ASP A 24 -22.00 5.92 4.13
C ASP A 24 -21.55 6.29 2.70
N GLU A 25 -22.40 6.09 1.72
CA GLU A 25 -22.15 6.39 0.30
C GLU A 25 -21.74 7.86 0.08
N LYS A 26 -22.31 8.80 0.82
CA LYS A 26 -22.01 10.22 0.70
C LYS A 26 -20.60 10.53 1.16
N MET A 27 -20.19 9.99 2.30
CA MET A 27 -18.83 10.14 2.83
C MET A 27 -17.81 9.46 1.94
N LEU A 28 -18.13 8.24 1.47
CA LEU A 28 -17.25 7.42 0.63
C LEU A 28 -16.87 8.14 -0.67
N HIS A 29 -17.82 8.83 -1.29
CA HIS A 29 -17.64 9.50 -2.59
C HIS A 29 -17.39 11.01 -2.49
N HIS A 30 -17.37 11.58 -1.28
CA HIS A 30 -17.09 13.00 -1.11
C HIS A 30 -15.66 13.33 -1.57
N ARG A 31 -15.55 14.36 -2.41
CA ARG A 31 -14.26 14.94 -2.82
C ARG A 31 -14.13 16.31 -2.19
N PRO A 32 -13.11 16.53 -1.36
CA PRO A 32 -12.89 17.85 -0.71
C PRO A 32 -12.64 18.99 -1.72
N ALA A 33 -12.04 18.68 -2.87
CA ALA A 33 -11.84 19.56 -4.00
C ALA A 33 -11.77 18.75 -5.32
N PRO A 34 -11.96 19.37 -6.49
CA PRO A 34 -11.98 18.67 -7.80
C PRO A 34 -10.76 17.79 -8.06
N GLU A 35 -9.58 18.22 -7.60
CA GLU A 35 -8.28 17.51 -7.76
C GLU A 35 -7.91 16.64 -6.56
N VAL A 36 -8.78 16.53 -5.55
CA VAL A 36 -8.56 15.69 -4.37
C VAL A 36 -9.37 14.41 -4.50
N TRP A 37 -8.74 13.29 -4.24
CA TRP A 37 -9.41 11.99 -4.29
C TRP A 37 -10.47 11.86 -3.19
N SER A 38 -11.56 11.16 -3.52
CA SER A 38 -12.52 10.66 -2.54
C SER A 38 -11.92 9.48 -1.76
N ILE A 39 -12.57 9.09 -0.66
CA ILE A 39 -12.15 7.91 0.11
C ILE A 39 -12.22 6.65 -0.76
N ALA A 40 -13.26 6.50 -1.59
CA ALA A 40 -13.37 5.39 -2.53
C ALA A 40 -12.17 5.33 -3.50
N GLN A 41 -11.74 6.47 -4.03
CA GLN A 41 -10.57 6.56 -4.90
C GLN A 41 -9.27 6.23 -4.16
N ILE A 42 -9.13 6.65 -2.91
CA ILE A 42 -7.97 6.29 -2.08
C ILE A 42 -7.93 4.78 -1.86
N CYS A 43 -9.04 4.14 -1.51
CA CYS A 43 -9.10 2.68 -1.33
C CYS A 43 -8.76 1.92 -2.64
N HIS A 44 -9.27 2.37 -3.78
CA HIS A 44 -8.95 1.77 -5.06
C HIS A 44 -7.47 1.97 -5.43
N HIS A 45 -6.89 3.13 -5.15
CA HIS A 45 -5.45 3.37 -5.30
C HIS A 45 -4.60 2.43 -4.43
N LEU A 46 -5.00 2.20 -3.17
CA LEU A 46 -4.31 1.27 -2.29
C LEU A 46 -4.34 -0.16 -2.83
N TYR A 47 -5.48 -0.62 -3.34
CA TYR A 47 -5.60 -1.91 -4.03
C TYR A 47 -4.64 -2.02 -5.21
N LEU A 48 -4.65 -1.05 -6.12
CA LEU A 48 -3.78 -1.05 -7.30
C LEU A 48 -2.29 -1.01 -6.93
N THR A 49 -1.95 -0.21 -5.93
CA THR A 49 -0.56 -0.10 -5.45
C THR A 49 -0.09 -1.42 -4.86
N GLU A 50 -0.90 -2.09 -4.05
CA GLU A 50 -0.54 -3.38 -3.46
C GLU A 50 -0.31 -4.45 -4.52
N GLN A 51 -1.08 -4.46 -5.62
CA GLN A 51 -0.84 -5.36 -6.75
C GLN A 51 0.54 -5.11 -7.38
N VAL A 52 0.90 -3.85 -7.63
CA VAL A 52 2.22 -3.48 -8.19
C VAL A 52 3.35 -3.88 -7.24
N PHE A 53 3.17 -3.67 -5.93
CA PHE A 53 4.15 -4.09 -4.92
C PHE A 53 4.30 -5.62 -4.89
N THR A 54 3.20 -6.35 -4.95
CA THR A 54 3.19 -7.81 -4.99
C THR A 54 3.97 -8.34 -6.19
N GLU A 55 3.79 -7.75 -7.36
CA GLU A 55 4.53 -8.12 -8.57
C GLU A 55 6.03 -7.82 -8.46
N ALA A 56 6.37 -6.65 -7.91
CA ALA A 56 7.76 -6.27 -7.70
C ALA A 56 8.46 -7.24 -6.72
N ILE A 57 7.79 -7.59 -5.62
CA ILE A 57 8.28 -8.54 -4.63
C ILE A 57 8.42 -9.95 -5.25
N ALA A 58 7.41 -10.44 -5.95
CA ALA A 58 7.43 -11.75 -6.60
C ALA A 58 8.57 -11.88 -7.63
N ASN A 59 8.82 -10.82 -8.40
CA ASN A 59 9.94 -10.78 -9.35
C ASN A 59 11.28 -10.69 -8.63
N GLY A 60 11.39 -9.87 -7.59
CA GLY A 60 12.60 -9.71 -6.80
C GLY A 60 13.02 -11.00 -6.07
N ILE A 61 12.08 -11.82 -5.61
CA ILE A 61 12.33 -13.13 -5.00
C ILE A 61 13.10 -14.06 -5.97
N ARG A 62 12.82 -13.99 -7.26
CA ARG A 62 13.45 -14.82 -8.31
C ARG A 62 14.83 -14.33 -8.72
N GLU A 63 15.19 -13.10 -8.36
CA GLU A 63 16.51 -12.53 -8.65
C GLU A 63 17.59 -13.22 -7.83
N ARG A 64 18.86 -13.09 -8.29
CA ARG A 64 20.02 -13.52 -7.50
C ARG A 64 20.11 -12.74 -6.19
N ASP A 65 20.88 -13.27 -5.23
CA ASP A 65 21.24 -12.54 -4.03
C ASP A 65 22.17 -11.37 -4.33
N PHE A 66 21.99 -10.30 -3.60
CA PHE A 66 22.84 -9.11 -3.62
C PHE A 66 23.51 -8.94 -2.25
N ASN A 67 24.81 -8.67 -2.26
CA ASN A 67 25.52 -8.20 -1.07
C ASN A 67 25.45 -6.67 -1.03
N ASN A 68 25.24 -6.11 0.15
CA ASN A 68 25.29 -4.66 0.37
C ASN A 68 24.20 -3.85 -0.36
N ILE A 69 22.93 -4.24 -0.20
CA ILE A 69 21.79 -3.36 -0.58
C ILE A 69 21.73 -2.21 0.42
N ILE A 70 21.86 -0.98 -0.10
CA ILE A 70 21.83 0.23 0.74
C ILE A 70 20.41 0.49 1.20
N GLN A 71 20.20 0.50 2.52
CA GLN A 71 18.91 0.83 3.11
C GLN A 71 18.54 2.29 2.84
N LYS A 72 17.30 2.53 2.43
CA LYS A 72 16.78 3.86 2.11
C LYS A 72 15.92 4.40 3.24
N ASN A 73 15.84 5.71 3.38
CA ASN A 73 14.90 6.34 4.30
C ASN A 73 13.48 6.34 3.69
N ILE A 74 12.82 5.20 3.76
CA ILE A 74 11.45 5.01 3.23
C ILE A 74 10.38 5.74 4.06
N TYR A 75 10.68 6.14 5.29
CA TYR A 75 9.77 6.92 6.15
C TYR A 75 9.41 8.29 5.55
N LEU A 76 10.16 8.77 4.57
CA LEU A 76 9.81 9.97 3.81
C LEU A 76 8.42 9.88 3.17
N VAL A 77 7.91 8.69 2.88
CA VAL A 77 6.57 8.49 2.31
C VAL A 77 5.47 8.95 3.27
N THR A 78 5.69 8.89 4.58
CA THR A 78 4.69 9.29 5.58
C THR A 78 4.53 10.82 5.70
N ASN A 79 5.46 11.60 5.14
CA ASN A 79 5.38 13.06 5.17
C ASN A 79 4.29 13.57 4.22
N ARG A 80 3.14 13.97 4.78
CA ARG A 80 1.99 14.46 4.04
C ARG A 80 2.11 15.90 3.53
N THR A 81 3.12 16.65 3.96
CA THR A 81 3.39 17.99 3.40
C THR A 81 3.94 17.91 1.97
N LYS A 82 4.52 16.74 1.59
CA LYS A 82 4.97 16.48 0.23
C LYS A 82 3.87 15.74 -0.54
N ARG A 83 3.48 16.30 -1.69
CA ARG A 83 2.62 15.61 -2.65
C ARG A 83 3.50 14.80 -3.60
N PHE A 84 3.20 13.52 -3.72
CA PHE A 84 3.78 12.65 -4.75
C PHE A 84 2.75 12.48 -5.86
N VAL A 85 3.19 12.61 -7.09
CA VAL A 85 2.34 12.30 -8.24
C VAL A 85 2.25 10.78 -8.34
N SER A 86 1.03 10.27 -8.32
CA SER A 86 0.77 8.84 -8.51
C SER A 86 1.10 8.45 -9.95
N PRO A 87 1.85 7.37 -10.20
CA PRO A 87 2.00 6.81 -11.53
C PRO A 87 0.64 6.41 -12.12
N ASP A 88 0.51 6.48 -13.45
CA ASP A 88 -0.77 6.21 -14.13
C ASP A 88 -1.33 4.82 -13.85
N ASN A 89 -0.47 3.82 -13.72
CA ASN A 89 -0.85 2.42 -13.47
C ASN A 89 -1.46 2.15 -12.09
N VAL A 90 -1.35 3.10 -11.16
CA VAL A 90 -1.99 3.05 -9.83
C VAL A 90 -2.95 4.21 -9.59
N SER A 91 -3.29 4.95 -10.65
CA SER A 91 -4.31 6.01 -10.59
C SER A 91 -5.70 5.40 -10.42
N PRO A 92 -6.50 5.88 -9.45
CA PRO A 92 -7.79 5.29 -9.16
C PRO A 92 -8.80 5.60 -10.26
N SER A 93 -9.75 4.67 -10.48
CA SER A 93 -10.89 4.90 -11.37
C SER A 93 -11.78 6.02 -10.86
N SER A 94 -12.42 6.72 -11.79
CA SER A 94 -13.52 7.66 -11.49
C SER A 94 -14.88 6.95 -11.36
N THR A 95 -14.97 5.66 -11.69
CA THR A 95 -16.18 4.87 -11.54
C THR A 95 -16.54 4.76 -10.05
N PRO A 96 -17.83 4.98 -9.68
CA PRO A 96 -18.23 4.83 -8.29
C PRO A 96 -18.15 3.36 -7.85
N PHE A 97 -17.61 3.14 -6.66
CA PHE A 97 -17.54 1.83 -6.02
C PHE A 97 -18.49 1.76 -4.83
N GLN A 98 -19.08 0.60 -4.61
CA GLN A 98 -19.72 0.31 -3.32
C GLN A 98 -18.64 -0.04 -2.29
N LEU A 99 -18.88 0.27 -1.01
CA LEU A 99 -17.94 -0.03 0.07
C LEU A 99 -17.58 -1.52 0.14
N SER A 100 -18.58 -2.40 0.02
CA SER A 100 -18.36 -3.86 0.01
C SER A 100 -17.39 -4.29 -1.11
N GLY A 101 -17.58 -3.76 -2.32
CA GLY A 101 -16.68 -4.07 -3.45
C GLY A 101 -15.25 -3.58 -3.22
N LEU A 102 -15.06 -2.43 -2.58
CA LEU A 102 -13.73 -1.95 -2.21
C LEU A 102 -13.08 -2.83 -1.14
N MET A 103 -13.86 -3.28 -0.15
CA MET A 103 -13.37 -4.22 0.87
C MET A 103 -12.94 -5.54 0.26
N ASP A 104 -13.71 -6.07 -0.71
CA ASP A 104 -13.35 -7.30 -1.44
C ASP A 104 -12.05 -7.12 -2.23
N LEU A 105 -11.87 -6.01 -2.94
CA LEU A 105 -10.63 -5.70 -3.68
C LEU A 105 -9.43 -5.60 -2.74
N LEU A 106 -9.58 -4.93 -1.59
CA LEU A 106 -8.52 -4.80 -0.60
C LEU A 106 -8.16 -6.14 0.04
N ALA A 107 -9.15 -7.02 0.27
CA ALA A 107 -8.90 -8.38 0.73
C ALA A 107 -8.15 -9.20 -0.31
N GLU A 108 -8.61 -9.18 -1.57
CA GLU A 108 -7.98 -9.89 -2.69
C GLU A 108 -6.50 -9.52 -2.86
N SER A 109 -6.17 -8.21 -2.86
CA SER A 109 -4.78 -7.77 -3.04
C SER A 109 -3.88 -8.22 -1.90
N ARG A 110 -4.38 -8.18 -0.65
CA ARG A 110 -3.64 -8.65 0.52
C ARG A 110 -3.43 -10.16 0.51
N ASP A 111 -4.46 -10.93 0.18
CA ASP A 111 -4.36 -12.39 0.09
C ASP A 111 -3.34 -12.80 -0.97
N ARG A 112 -3.30 -12.11 -2.11
CA ARG A 112 -2.30 -12.36 -3.16
C ARG A 112 -0.87 -12.08 -2.68
N LEU A 113 -0.65 -10.97 -1.97
CA LEU A 113 0.66 -10.67 -1.38
C LEU A 113 1.07 -11.75 -0.37
N LEU A 114 0.18 -12.10 0.55
CA LEU A 114 0.44 -13.11 1.56
C LEU A 114 0.74 -14.47 0.95
N GLN A 115 0.06 -14.84 -0.16
CA GLN A 115 0.34 -16.08 -0.89
C GLN A 115 1.76 -16.07 -1.48
N VAL A 116 2.18 -14.96 -2.11
CA VAL A 116 3.56 -14.82 -2.63
C VAL A 116 4.61 -14.99 -1.53
N LEU A 117 4.35 -14.39 -0.35
CA LEU A 117 5.26 -14.48 0.78
C LEU A 117 5.25 -15.89 1.43
N TYR A 118 4.11 -16.56 1.45
CA TYR A 118 3.95 -17.92 1.97
C TYR A 118 4.64 -18.96 1.08
N ASP A 119 4.54 -18.82 -0.24
CA ASP A 119 5.11 -19.74 -1.22
C ASP A 119 6.63 -19.57 -1.39
N MET A 120 7.20 -18.55 -0.76
CA MET A 120 8.63 -18.28 -0.81
C MET A 120 9.41 -19.33 -0.04
N ASP A 121 10.51 -19.85 -0.63
CA ASP A 121 11.41 -20.78 0.04
C ASP A 121 11.97 -20.19 1.36
N SER A 122 12.04 -21.00 2.39
CA SER A 122 12.41 -20.57 3.75
C SER A 122 13.85 -20.05 3.89
N ASP A 123 14.73 -20.38 2.95
CA ASP A 123 16.13 -19.94 2.90
C ASP A 123 16.33 -18.59 2.18
N ILE A 124 15.27 -18.04 1.57
CA ILE A 124 15.31 -16.72 0.95
C ILE A 124 15.37 -15.63 2.02
N LEU A 125 16.39 -14.80 1.93
CA LEU A 125 16.59 -13.63 2.79
C LEU A 125 16.14 -12.36 2.04
N LEU A 126 15.02 -11.79 2.43
CA LEU A 126 14.42 -10.60 1.78
C LEU A 126 15.35 -9.40 1.73
N ASN A 127 16.20 -9.21 2.75
CA ASN A 127 17.21 -8.15 2.80
C ASN A 127 18.39 -8.37 1.83
N ARG A 128 18.46 -9.54 1.18
CA ARG A 128 19.43 -9.86 0.12
C ARG A 128 18.82 -9.88 -1.27
N LYS A 129 17.54 -9.68 -1.37
CA LYS A 129 16.77 -9.54 -2.61
C LYS A 129 16.38 -8.09 -2.81
N LYS A 130 16.25 -7.62 -4.04
CA LYS A 130 15.86 -6.25 -4.33
C LYS A 130 14.95 -6.15 -5.55
N ALA A 131 14.20 -5.05 -5.60
CA ALA A 131 13.47 -4.60 -6.76
C ALA A 131 13.62 -3.07 -6.90
N LYS A 132 13.45 -2.56 -8.12
CA LYS A 132 13.59 -1.13 -8.39
C LYS A 132 12.28 -0.40 -8.11
N HIS A 133 12.31 0.54 -7.17
CA HIS A 133 11.18 1.41 -6.85
C HIS A 133 11.29 2.75 -7.60
N PRO A 134 10.19 3.31 -8.17
CA PRO A 134 10.23 4.55 -8.95
C PRO A 134 10.84 5.74 -8.21
N LEU A 135 10.55 5.87 -6.91
CA LEU A 135 11.01 6.99 -6.08
C LEU A 135 12.34 6.74 -5.39
N PHE A 136 12.55 5.51 -4.89
CA PHE A 136 13.70 5.18 -4.03
C PHE A 136 14.84 4.47 -4.77
N GLY A 137 14.64 4.07 -6.03
CA GLY A 137 15.59 3.23 -6.75
C GLY A 137 15.61 1.79 -6.22
N ASP A 138 16.78 1.19 -6.13
CA ASP A 138 16.91 -0.18 -5.62
C ASP A 138 16.55 -0.24 -4.13
N LEU A 139 15.50 -0.97 -3.80
CA LEU A 139 15.07 -1.30 -2.42
C LEU A 139 15.21 -2.79 -2.19
N SER A 140 15.65 -3.18 -1.00
CA SER A 140 15.54 -4.57 -0.53
C SER A 140 14.07 -4.97 -0.35
N LEU A 141 13.77 -6.27 -0.47
CA LEU A 141 12.38 -6.71 -0.43
C LEU A 141 11.72 -6.56 0.96
N ASP A 142 12.51 -6.62 2.03
CA ASP A 142 12.04 -6.25 3.38
C ASP A 142 11.58 -4.78 3.42
N GLN A 143 12.34 -3.85 2.81
CA GLN A 143 11.92 -2.46 2.69
C GLN A 143 10.69 -2.26 1.79
N TRP A 144 10.48 -3.09 0.76
CA TRP A 144 9.26 -3.05 -0.04
C TRP A 144 8.02 -3.38 0.80
N ILE A 145 8.12 -4.40 1.68
CA ILE A 145 7.03 -4.80 2.58
C ILE A 145 6.74 -3.71 3.61
N GLU A 146 7.78 -3.17 4.24
CA GLU A 146 7.64 -2.07 5.21
C GLU A 146 7.07 -0.83 4.54
N LEU A 147 7.53 -0.47 3.33
CA LEU A 147 7.04 0.67 2.57
C LEU A 147 5.55 0.56 2.24
N LEU A 148 5.05 -0.65 1.95
CA LEU A 148 3.63 -0.87 1.71
C LEU A 148 2.79 -0.48 2.94
N SER A 149 3.20 -0.90 4.13
CA SER A 149 2.52 -0.55 5.39
C SER A 149 2.57 0.97 5.66
N LEU A 150 3.72 1.60 5.44
CA LEU A 150 3.88 3.05 5.59
C LEU A 150 3.02 3.84 4.59
N HIS A 151 2.90 3.34 3.36
CA HIS A 151 2.06 3.93 2.33
C HIS A 151 0.56 3.84 2.71
N GLU A 152 0.13 2.68 3.20
CA GLU A 152 -1.24 2.48 3.70
C GLU A 152 -1.54 3.43 4.87
N GLN A 153 -0.63 3.55 5.86
CA GLN A 153 -0.75 4.49 6.98
C GLN A 153 -0.84 5.95 6.54
N ARG A 154 -0.08 6.35 5.51
CA ARG A 154 -0.19 7.68 4.91
C ARG A 154 -1.61 7.96 4.43
N HIS A 155 -2.21 6.99 3.75
CA HIS A 155 -3.56 7.12 3.19
C HIS A 155 -4.66 6.98 4.25
N ILE A 156 -4.46 6.21 5.31
CA ILE A 156 -5.36 6.20 6.48
C ILE A 156 -5.47 7.61 7.08
N LYS A 157 -4.34 8.30 7.26
CA LYS A 157 -4.35 9.70 7.73
C LYS A 157 -5.10 10.62 6.76
N GLN A 158 -4.95 10.43 5.45
CA GLN A 158 -5.71 11.19 4.45
C GLN A 158 -7.21 10.96 4.56
N ILE A 159 -7.65 9.72 4.75
CA ILE A 159 -9.05 9.37 4.96
C ILE A 159 -9.58 10.04 6.23
N GLN A 160 -8.82 9.99 7.33
CA GLN A 160 -9.20 10.64 8.59
C GLN A 160 -9.34 12.17 8.45
N GLU A 161 -8.47 12.82 7.68
CA GLU A 161 -8.57 14.26 7.37
C GLU A 161 -9.86 14.56 6.60
N ILE A 162 -10.22 13.76 5.59
CA ILE A 162 -11.46 13.90 4.82
C ILE A 162 -12.68 13.71 5.74
N LYS A 163 -12.68 12.66 6.58
CA LYS A 163 -13.77 12.42 7.54
C LYS A 163 -13.95 13.60 8.50
N SER A 164 -12.85 14.12 9.05
CA SER A 164 -12.90 15.23 10.00
C SER A 164 -13.42 16.54 9.38
N ALA A 165 -13.25 16.73 8.08
CA ALA A 165 -13.77 17.90 7.36
C ALA A 165 -15.27 17.80 7.02
N LEU A 166 -15.90 16.63 7.21
CA LEU A 166 -17.33 16.39 6.93
C LEU A 166 -18.21 16.47 8.19
N ILE A 167 -17.59 16.53 9.35
CA ILE A 167 -18.27 16.66 10.66
C ILE A 167 -18.27 18.14 11.07
#